data_9cff4e32c5ffd968e42d6958537ea803
#
_entry.id   9cff4e32c5ffd968e42d6958537ea803
#
_cell.length_a   1.000
_cell.length_b   1.000
_cell.length_c   1.000
_cell.angle_alpha   90.00
_cell.angle_beta   90.00
_cell.angle_gamma   90.00
#
_symmetry.space_group_name_H-M   'P 1'
#
loop_
_entity.id
_entity.type
_entity.pdbx_description
1 polymer ?
#
loop_
_entity_poly.entity_id
_entity_poly.type
_entity_poly.pdbx_seq_one_letter_code
_entity_poly.pdbx_strand_id
1 'polypeptide(L)'
;MRQRLPIKRSNLLSAIFRHLPGAWIDPKQNELIALYRLRYKMAMDEQKYDTAMIFLNKIIELEPMNLEAKLAKGEIYHRCLQNYPAAIEQYNKVIRLAAGREEDPAQLRARAAMAEIMEMLS
;
A
#
# COMPACT_ATOMS: atom_id res chain seq x y z
N MET A 1 -32.43 21.79 11.94
CA MET A 1 -31.88 21.31 12.02
C MET A 1 -31.30 20.58 11.91
N ARG A 2 -30.85 20.28 11.88
CA ARG A 2 -30.11 19.53 12.00
C ARG A 2 -29.50 19.15 11.14
N GLN A 3 -28.88 19.55 10.39
CA GLN A 3 -28.37 19.22 9.60
C GLN A 3 -27.08 19.36 9.37
N ARG A 4 -26.19 20.22 9.69
CA ARG A 4 -24.91 20.15 9.73
C ARG A 4 -24.43 19.05 10.37
N LEU A 5 -25.10 18.47 11.05
CA LEU A 5 -24.83 17.25 11.67
C LEU A 5 -24.42 16.15 10.74
N PRO A 6 -24.86 16.11 9.48
CA PRO A 6 -24.42 15.06 8.57
C PRO A 6 -22.92 14.92 8.45
N ILE A 7 -22.21 16.02 8.47
CA ILE A 7 -20.76 15.94 8.37
C ILE A 7 -20.17 15.27 9.60
N LYS A 8 -20.69 15.62 10.77
CA LYS A 8 -20.22 15.03 12.00
C LYS A 8 -20.57 13.55 12.07
N ARG A 9 -21.73 13.19 11.57
CA ARG A 9 -22.12 11.80 11.56
C ARG A 9 -21.20 10.98 10.69
N SER A 10 -20.83 11.51 9.55
CA SER A 10 -19.91 10.82 8.66
C SER A 10 -18.59 10.57 9.37
N ASN A 11 -18.05 11.57 10.05
CA ASN A 11 -16.79 11.43 10.77
C ASN A 11 -16.91 10.44 11.91
N LEU A 12 -18.04 10.47 12.60
CA LEU A 12 -18.27 9.56 13.71
C LEU A 12 -18.33 8.13 13.24
N LEU A 13 -19.04 7.87 12.14
CA LEU A 13 -19.12 6.52 11.60
C LEU A 13 -17.77 6.00 11.19
N SER A 14 -16.96 6.82 10.54
CA SER A 14 -15.63 6.43 10.15
C SER A 14 -14.79 6.05 11.36
N ALA A 15 -14.89 6.83 12.45
CA ALA A 15 -14.15 6.56 13.65
C ALA A 15 -14.58 5.23 14.28
N ILE A 16 -15.89 4.98 14.30
CA ILE A 16 -16.42 3.76 14.86
C ILE A 16 -15.94 2.55 14.07
N PHE A 17 -16.06 2.62 12.74
CA PHE A 17 -15.75 1.48 11.90
C PHE A 17 -14.26 1.17 11.86
N ARG A 18 -13.42 2.14 12.16
CA ARG A 18 -11.98 1.87 12.22
C ARG A 18 -11.62 0.88 13.29
N HIS A 19 -12.43 0.76 14.31
CA HIS A 19 -12.14 -0.13 15.43
C HIS A 19 -12.77 -1.49 15.29
N LEU A 20 -13.49 -1.75 14.20
CA LEU A 20 -14.15 -3.03 14.01
C LEU A 20 -13.23 -4.00 13.30
N PRO A 21 -13.25 -5.28 13.71
CA PRO A 21 -12.47 -6.28 12.99
C PRO A 21 -12.98 -6.40 11.55
N GLY A 22 -12.06 -6.55 10.62
CA GLY A 22 -12.43 -6.65 9.24
C GLY A 22 -12.73 -5.33 8.58
N ALA A 23 -12.47 -4.26 9.30
CA ALA A 23 -12.44 -2.89 8.83
C ALA A 23 -13.46 -2.50 7.77
N TRP A 24 -14.48 -1.80 8.20
CA TRP A 24 -15.40 -1.14 7.28
C TRP A 24 -14.70 0.08 6.72
N ILE A 25 -14.74 0.24 5.39
CA ILE A 25 -14.10 1.38 4.74
C ILE A 25 -15.17 2.36 4.30
N ASP A 26 -14.95 3.64 4.62
CA ASP A 26 -15.82 4.72 4.19
C ASP A 26 -15.94 4.70 2.66
N PRO A 27 -17.15 4.77 2.08
CA PRO A 27 -17.31 4.76 0.62
C PRO A 27 -16.48 5.82 -0.09
N LYS A 28 -16.35 7.02 0.50
CA LYS A 28 -15.53 8.06 -0.12
C LYS A 28 -14.06 7.67 -0.12
N GLN A 29 -13.62 6.99 0.92
CA GLN A 29 -12.25 6.52 1.00
C GLN A 29 -12.00 5.46 -0.07
N ASN A 30 -12.97 4.58 -0.31
CA ASN A 30 -12.86 3.60 -1.36
C ASN A 30 -12.74 4.24 -2.74
N GLU A 31 -13.53 5.28 -2.98
CA GLU A 31 -13.46 5.99 -4.25
C GLU A 31 -12.10 6.65 -4.42
N LEU A 32 -11.57 7.21 -3.35
CA LEU A 32 -10.28 7.87 -3.39
C LEU A 32 -9.17 6.87 -3.65
N ILE A 33 -9.23 5.72 -2.99
CA ILE A 33 -8.24 4.67 -3.20
C ILE A 33 -8.28 4.19 -4.65
N ALA A 34 -9.47 4.03 -5.21
CA ALA A 34 -9.62 3.60 -6.60
C ALA A 34 -8.99 4.63 -7.54
N LEU A 35 -9.17 5.92 -7.27
CA LEU A 35 -8.57 6.97 -8.06
C LEU A 35 -7.04 6.93 -7.97
N TYR A 36 -6.51 6.79 -6.75
CA TYR A 36 -5.06 6.71 -6.57
C TYR A 36 -4.48 5.49 -7.25
N ARG A 37 -5.22 4.37 -7.21
CA ARG A 37 -4.78 3.16 -7.88
C ARG A 37 -4.70 3.36 -9.39
N LEU A 38 -5.70 4.05 -9.94
CA LEU A 38 -5.70 4.36 -11.36
C LEU A 38 -4.52 5.26 -11.74
N ARG A 39 -4.31 6.32 -10.95
CA ARG A 39 -3.21 7.25 -11.21
C ARG A 39 -1.85 6.57 -11.07
N TYR A 40 -1.74 5.65 -10.11
CA TYR A 40 -0.52 4.85 -9.97
C TYR A 40 -0.25 4.05 -11.24
N LYS A 41 -1.27 3.37 -11.77
CA LYS A 41 -1.09 2.56 -12.97
C LYS A 41 -0.72 3.42 -14.17
N MET A 42 -1.35 4.57 -14.30
CA MET A 42 -1.03 5.48 -15.39
C MET A 42 0.41 5.96 -15.30
N ALA A 43 0.86 6.29 -14.09
CA ALA A 43 2.25 6.71 -13.89
C ALA A 43 3.23 5.61 -14.24
N MET A 44 2.91 4.36 -13.87
CA MET A 44 3.76 3.22 -14.21
C MET A 44 3.84 3.02 -15.73
N ASP A 45 2.71 3.15 -16.41
CA ASP A 45 2.67 3.00 -17.86
C ASP A 45 3.53 4.06 -18.54
N GLU A 46 3.60 5.25 -17.95
CA GLU A 46 4.40 6.35 -18.49
C GLU A 46 5.82 6.36 -17.94
N GLN A 47 6.16 5.37 -17.14
CA GLN A 47 7.47 5.25 -16.50
C GLN A 47 7.81 6.45 -15.63
N LYS A 48 6.79 7.07 -15.05
CA LYS A 48 6.96 8.17 -14.11
C LYS A 48 6.96 7.58 -12.70
N TYR A 49 8.11 7.02 -12.33
CA TYR A 49 8.19 6.25 -11.10
C TYR A 49 8.05 7.10 -9.84
N ASP A 50 8.54 8.34 -9.89
CA ASP A 50 8.36 9.24 -8.75
C ASP A 50 6.88 9.52 -8.51
N THR A 51 6.13 9.76 -9.58
CA THR A 51 4.70 9.99 -9.49
C THR A 51 3.98 8.74 -8.99
N ALA A 52 4.39 7.57 -9.50
CA ALA A 52 3.82 6.31 -9.05
C ALA A 52 4.00 6.13 -7.55
N MET A 53 5.19 6.48 -7.04
CA MET A 53 5.48 6.36 -5.60
C MET A 53 4.59 7.30 -4.79
N ILE A 54 4.32 8.49 -5.30
CA ILE A 54 3.44 9.43 -4.60
C ILE A 54 2.06 8.79 -4.41
N PHE A 55 1.52 8.19 -5.46
CA PHE A 55 0.18 7.60 -5.34
C PHE A 55 0.16 6.34 -4.49
N LEU A 56 1.23 5.55 -4.54
CA LEU A 56 1.33 4.40 -3.63
C LEU A 56 1.36 4.87 -2.17
N ASN A 57 2.10 5.95 -1.88
CA ASN A 57 2.15 6.47 -0.52
C ASN A 57 0.79 6.96 -0.06
N LYS A 58 0.02 7.58 -0.97
CA LYS A 58 -1.33 8.01 -0.63
C LYS A 58 -2.24 6.84 -0.30
N ILE A 59 -2.10 5.75 -1.05
CA ILE A 59 -2.86 4.53 -0.76
C ILE A 59 -2.47 3.98 0.61
N ILE A 60 -1.18 3.95 0.90
CA ILE A 60 -0.69 3.41 2.18
C ILE A 60 -1.16 4.27 3.35
N GLU A 61 -1.26 5.59 3.16
CA GLU A 61 -1.79 6.45 4.21
C GLU A 61 -3.23 6.09 4.54
N LEU A 62 -4.01 5.73 3.54
CA LEU A 62 -5.40 5.36 3.76
C LEU A 62 -5.56 3.91 4.19
N GLU A 63 -4.66 3.05 3.76
CA GLU A 63 -4.69 1.63 4.09
C GLU A 63 -3.31 1.18 4.54
N PRO A 64 -2.96 1.45 5.82
CA PRO A 64 -1.60 1.13 6.29
C PRO A 64 -1.24 -0.35 6.23
N MET A 65 -2.25 -1.23 6.19
CA MET A 65 -2.01 -2.67 6.11
C MET A 65 -2.13 -3.20 4.69
N ASN A 66 -2.15 -2.32 3.70
CA ASN A 66 -2.20 -2.75 2.31
C ASN A 66 -0.83 -3.28 1.89
N LEU A 67 -0.67 -4.60 1.97
CA LEU A 67 0.61 -5.23 1.68
C LEU A 67 0.98 -5.12 0.21
N GLU A 68 -0.02 -5.14 -0.68
CA GLU A 68 0.25 -5.03 -2.11
C GLU A 68 0.86 -3.67 -2.46
N ALA A 69 0.37 -2.60 -1.83
CA ALA A 69 0.93 -1.28 -2.10
C ALA A 69 2.37 -1.17 -1.59
N LYS A 70 2.63 -1.75 -0.42
CA LYS A 70 3.99 -1.76 0.11
C LYS A 70 4.90 -2.62 -0.74
N LEU A 71 4.41 -3.75 -1.20
CA LEU A 71 5.16 -4.61 -2.11
C LEU A 71 5.50 -3.87 -3.39
N ALA A 72 4.51 -3.15 -3.94
CA ALA A 72 4.73 -2.39 -5.17
C ALA A 72 5.83 -1.36 -5.02
N LYS A 73 5.91 -0.70 -3.85
CA LYS A 73 7.01 0.23 -3.59
C LYS A 73 8.34 -0.50 -3.66
N GLY A 74 8.42 -1.66 -3.02
CA GLY A 74 9.65 -2.45 -3.05
C GLY A 74 10.03 -2.82 -4.47
N GLU A 75 9.04 -3.19 -5.27
CA GLU A 75 9.30 -3.58 -6.64
C GLU A 75 9.78 -2.42 -7.51
N ILE A 76 9.26 -1.23 -7.28
CA ILE A 76 9.74 -0.06 -8.01
C ILE A 76 11.20 0.22 -7.66
N TYR A 77 11.53 0.23 -6.37
CA TYR A 77 12.93 0.42 -5.96
C TYR A 77 13.82 -0.65 -6.55
N HIS A 78 13.36 -1.91 -6.54
CA HIS A 78 14.15 -3.05 -6.97
C HIS A 78 14.35 -3.08 -8.49
N ARG A 79 13.26 -3.03 -9.23
CA ARG A 79 13.31 -3.31 -10.66
C ARG A 79 13.42 -2.08 -11.53
N CYS A 80 12.92 -0.95 -11.05
CA CYS A 80 12.89 0.26 -11.86
C CYS A 80 14.01 1.23 -11.49
N LEU A 81 14.36 1.33 -10.22
CA LEU A 81 15.32 2.31 -9.74
C LEU A 81 16.65 1.69 -9.28
N GLN A 82 16.72 0.38 -9.19
CA GLN A 82 17.90 -0.35 -8.70
C GLN A 82 18.39 0.19 -7.37
N ASN A 83 17.45 0.63 -6.53
CA ASN A 83 17.78 1.08 -5.19
C ASN A 83 17.55 -0.10 -4.24
N TYR A 84 18.54 -0.97 -4.15
CA TYR A 84 18.38 -2.22 -3.43
C TYR A 84 18.19 -2.05 -1.92
N PRO A 85 18.92 -1.15 -1.25
CA PRO A 85 18.65 -0.95 0.18
C PRO A 85 17.22 -0.52 0.46
N ALA A 86 16.66 0.39 -0.34
CA ALA A 86 15.28 0.83 -0.15
C ALA A 86 14.31 -0.30 -0.47
N ALA A 87 14.60 -1.11 -1.49
CA ALA A 87 13.77 -2.25 -1.82
C ALA A 87 13.72 -3.25 -0.67
N ILE A 88 14.89 -3.56 -0.12
CA ILE A 88 14.98 -4.51 0.99
C ILE A 88 14.15 -4.01 2.18
N GLU A 89 14.21 -2.73 2.46
CA GLU A 89 13.46 -2.16 3.56
C GLU A 89 11.96 -2.37 3.35
N GLN A 90 11.47 -2.11 2.14
CA GLN A 90 10.05 -2.29 1.85
C GLN A 90 9.65 -3.76 1.91
N TYR A 91 10.45 -4.63 1.34
CA TYR A 91 10.15 -6.06 1.38
C TYR A 91 10.13 -6.57 2.82
N ASN A 92 11.06 -6.10 3.65
CA ASN A 92 11.05 -6.48 5.06
C ASN A 92 9.80 -6.02 5.77
N LYS A 93 9.29 -4.84 5.43
CA LYS A 93 8.04 -4.37 6.02
C LYS A 93 6.88 -5.29 5.66
N VAL A 94 6.82 -5.72 4.41
CA VAL A 94 5.77 -6.64 3.97
C VAL A 94 5.86 -7.94 4.76
N ILE A 95 7.06 -8.49 4.87
CA ILE A 95 7.27 -9.76 5.56
C ILE A 95 6.85 -9.65 7.02
N ARG A 96 7.26 -8.57 7.69
CA ARG A 96 6.92 -8.39 9.09
C ARG A 96 5.43 -8.20 9.32
N LEU A 97 4.78 -7.41 8.46
CA LEU A 97 3.35 -7.15 8.60
C LEU A 97 2.52 -8.38 8.29
N ALA A 98 3.05 -9.28 7.47
CA ALA A 98 2.36 -10.52 7.14
C ALA A 98 2.81 -11.70 8.00
N ALA A 99 3.47 -11.41 9.13
CA ALA A 99 3.91 -12.48 10.03
C ALA A 99 2.70 -13.30 10.47
N GLY A 100 2.85 -14.62 10.42
CA GLY A 100 1.73 -15.50 10.73
C GLY A 100 0.84 -15.81 9.56
N ARG A 101 1.09 -15.17 8.42
CA ARG A 101 0.35 -15.44 7.18
C ARG A 101 1.35 -15.76 6.09
N GLU A 102 2.12 -16.83 6.29
CA GLU A 102 3.21 -17.18 5.41
C GLU A 102 2.78 -17.51 3.98
N GLU A 103 1.50 -17.82 3.80
CA GLU A 103 0.99 -18.11 2.45
C GLU A 103 0.39 -16.91 1.77
N ASP A 104 0.44 -15.73 2.40
CA ASP A 104 -0.03 -14.51 1.78
C ASP A 104 0.80 -14.24 0.52
N PRO A 105 0.13 -14.01 -0.63
CA PRO A 105 0.87 -13.82 -1.89
C PRO A 105 1.86 -12.66 -1.83
N ALA A 106 1.53 -11.59 -1.13
CA ALA A 106 2.46 -10.46 -1.03
C ALA A 106 3.71 -10.84 -0.27
N GLN A 107 3.58 -11.63 0.80
CA GLN A 107 4.73 -12.07 1.55
C GLN A 107 5.60 -13.02 0.72
N LEU A 108 4.96 -13.94 0.00
CA LEU A 108 5.72 -14.87 -0.83
C LEU A 108 6.52 -14.12 -1.90
N ARG A 109 5.91 -13.13 -2.52
CA ARG A 109 6.61 -12.33 -3.53
C ARG A 109 7.73 -11.51 -2.92
N ALA A 110 7.51 -10.95 -1.72
CA ALA A 110 8.55 -10.18 -1.05
C ALA A 110 9.75 -11.06 -0.71
N ARG A 111 9.50 -12.27 -0.20
CA ARG A 111 10.58 -13.18 0.12
C ARG A 111 11.36 -13.61 -1.12
N ALA A 112 10.65 -13.91 -2.21
CA ALA A 112 11.31 -14.28 -3.45
C ALA A 112 12.15 -13.14 -3.99
N ALA A 113 11.64 -11.92 -3.93
CA ALA A 113 12.36 -10.75 -4.42
C ALA A 113 13.60 -10.48 -3.57
N MET A 114 13.48 -10.64 -2.25
CA MET A 114 14.64 -10.47 -1.38
C MET A 114 15.71 -11.50 -1.65
N ALA A 115 15.31 -12.75 -1.87
CA ALA A 115 16.28 -13.79 -2.19
C ALA A 115 17.01 -13.45 -3.49
N GLU A 116 16.26 -12.93 -4.45
CA GLU A 116 16.84 -12.53 -5.72
C GLU A 116 17.90 -11.43 -5.54
N ILE A 117 17.60 -10.43 -4.72
CA ILE A 117 18.54 -9.36 -4.45
C ILE A 117 19.78 -9.89 -3.72
N MET A 118 19.57 -10.73 -2.72
CA MET A 118 20.67 -11.28 -1.95
C MET A 118 21.61 -12.10 -2.83
N GLU A 119 21.04 -12.89 -3.72
CA GLU A 119 21.85 -13.68 -4.64
C GLU A 119 22.66 -12.76 -5.55
N MET A 120 22.05 -11.68 -6.00
CA MET A 120 22.70 -10.74 -6.88
C MET A 120 23.86 -10.02 -6.21
N LEU A 121 23.75 -9.78 -4.91
CA LEU A 121 24.78 -9.04 -4.16
C LEU A 121 25.86 -9.93 -3.58
N SER A 122 25.74 -11.23 -3.67
CA SER A 122 26.73 -12.15 -3.07
C SER A 122 27.85 -12.55 -4.04
#